data_5d94082fcd9c7ecfcc18ed88692be554
#
_entry.id   5d94082fcd9c7ecfcc18ed88692be554
#
_cell.length_a   1.000
_cell.length_b   1.000
_cell.length_c   1.000
_cell.angle_alpha   90.00
_cell.angle_beta   90.00
_cell.angle_gamma   90.00
#
_symmetry.space_group_name_H-M   'P 1'
#
loop_
_entity.id
_entity.type
_entity.pdbx_description
1 polymer ?
#
loop_
_entity_poly.entity_id
_entity_poly.type
_entity_poly.pdbx_seq_one_letter_code
_entity_poly.pdbx_strand_id
1 'polypeptide(L)'
;MAQRRMFSKTITSSSQFLMMPQSSQNLYFHLGMNADDDGFCEHFAIMRMTDSKPDDLKVLSGKGFVNVFDEKVLVILDWKENNYLRSDRYTPSKY
;
A
#
# COMPACT_ATOMS: atom_id res chain seq x y z
N MET A 1 4.84 13.24 -11.66
CA MET A 1 4.59 12.14 -10.73
C MET A 1 5.72 12.02 -9.72
N ALA A 2 5.41 11.90 -8.47
CA ALA A 2 6.43 11.75 -7.44
C ALA A 2 7.06 10.36 -7.52
N GLN A 3 8.39 10.30 -7.41
CA GLN A 3 9.12 9.03 -7.44
C GLN A 3 9.45 8.52 -6.04
N ARG A 4 9.33 9.39 -5.04
CA ARG A 4 9.56 9.03 -3.65
C ARG A 4 8.24 8.85 -2.95
N ARG A 5 8.19 7.87 -2.04
CA ARG A 5 7.02 7.61 -1.22
C ARG A 5 7.40 7.73 0.24
N MET A 6 6.44 8.18 1.04
CA MET A 6 6.61 8.33 2.47
C MET A 6 5.71 7.35 3.21
N PHE A 7 6.16 6.93 4.38
CA PHE A 7 5.38 6.05 5.25
C PHE A 7 5.32 6.69 6.64
N SER A 8 4.11 6.81 7.17
CA SER A 8 3.91 7.42 8.47
C SER A 8 4.33 6.46 9.58
N LYS A 9 5.10 6.95 10.54
CA LYS A 9 5.46 6.16 11.72
C LYS A 9 4.22 5.79 12.53
N THR A 10 3.19 6.64 12.50
CA THR A 10 1.93 6.35 13.19
C THR A 10 1.35 5.03 12.70
N ILE A 11 1.47 4.75 11.41
CA ILE A 11 0.97 3.51 10.83
C ILE A 11 1.97 2.38 10.99
N THR A 12 3.22 2.58 10.58
CA THR A 12 4.21 1.49 10.53
C THR A 12 4.71 1.07 11.90
N SER A 13 4.53 1.89 12.91
CA SER A 13 4.87 1.54 14.30
C SER A 13 3.64 1.20 15.14
N SER A 14 2.45 1.13 14.54
CA SER A 14 1.24 0.76 15.26
C SER A 14 1.29 -0.71 15.68
N SER A 15 0.59 -1.04 16.76
CA SER A 15 0.50 -2.42 17.21
C SER A 15 -0.07 -3.34 16.15
N GLN A 16 -1.09 -2.88 15.45
CA GLN A 16 -1.72 -3.68 14.40
C GLN A 16 -0.75 -4.00 13.27
N PHE A 17 0.07 -3.02 12.87
CA PHE A 17 1.05 -3.24 11.82
C PHE A 17 2.14 -4.21 12.29
N LEU A 18 2.66 -4.00 13.49
CA LEU A 18 3.76 -4.80 14.02
C LEU A 18 3.35 -6.24 14.33
N MET A 19 2.07 -6.49 14.55
CA MET A 19 1.55 -7.85 14.79
C MET A 19 1.40 -8.67 13.52
N MET A 20 1.51 -8.04 12.36
CA MET A 20 1.42 -8.79 11.10
C MET A 20 2.69 -9.60 10.85
N PRO A 21 2.58 -10.73 10.11
CA PRO A 21 3.78 -11.45 9.65
C PRO A 21 4.70 -10.51 8.87
N GLN A 22 6.01 -10.78 8.92
CA GLN A 22 6.99 -9.97 8.19
C GLN A 22 6.69 -9.92 6.69
N SER A 23 6.17 -11.00 6.13
CA SER A 23 5.81 -11.04 4.72
C SER A 23 4.70 -10.05 4.38
N SER A 24 3.71 -9.88 5.28
CA SER A 24 2.65 -8.89 5.08
C SER A 24 3.19 -7.47 5.21
N GLN A 25 4.06 -7.22 6.19
CA GLN A 25 4.69 -5.92 6.35
C GLN A 25 5.53 -5.56 5.12
N ASN A 26 6.31 -6.51 4.62
CA ASN A 26 7.12 -6.31 3.42
C ASN A 26 6.24 -5.98 2.21
N LEU A 27 5.14 -6.72 2.06
CA LEU A 27 4.21 -6.48 0.96
C LEU A 27 3.63 -5.06 1.03
N TYR A 28 3.27 -4.61 2.23
CA TYR A 28 2.73 -3.25 2.41
C TYR A 28 3.69 -2.19 1.88
N PHE A 29 4.97 -2.28 2.23
CA PHE A 29 5.94 -1.31 1.78
C PHE A 29 6.12 -1.32 0.27
N HIS A 30 6.16 -2.50 -0.34
CA HIS A 30 6.29 -2.61 -1.79
C HIS A 30 5.05 -2.12 -2.53
N LEU A 31 3.86 -2.37 -1.99
CA LEU A 31 2.64 -1.81 -2.56
C LEU A 31 2.67 -0.28 -2.51
N GLY A 32 3.09 0.28 -1.39
CA GLY A 32 3.19 1.73 -1.26
C GLY A 32 4.19 2.34 -2.21
N MET A 33 5.32 1.70 -2.41
CA MET A 33 6.35 2.20 -3.34
C MET A 33 5.86 2.23 -4.79
N ASN A 34 4.93 1.37 -5.15
CA ASN A 34 4.46 1.22 -6.53
C ASN A 34 3.05 1.76 -6.76
N ALA A 35 2.44 2.38 -5.75
CA ALA A 35 1.12 2.97 -5.88
C ALA A 35 1.17 4.29 -6.63
N ASP A 36 0.04 4.68 -7.24
CA ASP A 36 -0.08 5.98 -7.88
C ASP A 36 -0.31 7.09 -6.85
N ASP A 37 -0.53 8.31 -7.30
CA ASP A 37 -0.63 9.46 -6.40
C ASP A 37 -1.89 9.46 -5.54
N ASP A 38 -2.85 8.59 -5.84
CA ASP A 38 -4.07 8.41 -5.03
C ASP A 38 -4.05 7.13 -4.20
N GLY A 39 -2.95 6.39 -4.22
CA GLY A 39 -2.79 5.18 -3.43
C GLY A 39 -3.28 3.91 -4.09
N PHE A 40 -3.66 3.96 -5.36
CA PHE A 40 -4.08 2.77 -6.09
C PHE A 40 -2.88 2.00 -6.63
N CYS A 41 -2.97 0.69 -6.61
CA CYS A 41 -1.86 -0.17 -7.01
C CYS A 41 -2.39 -1.45 -7.66
N GLU A 42 -1.73 -1.89 -8.72
CA GLU A 42 -1.98 -3.21 -9.31
C GLU A 42 -1.16 -4.24 -8.52
N HIS A 43 -1.81 -4.94 -7.60
CA HIS A 43 -1.11 -5.77 -6.63
C HIS A 43 -0.54 -7.06 -7.20
N PHE A 44 -1.05 -7.54 -8.34
CA PHE A 44 -0.59 -8.83 -8.89
C PHE A 44 0.91 -8.83 -9.18
N ALA A 45 1.39 -7.81 -9.91
CA ALA A 45 2.81 -7.72 -10.25
C ALA A 45 3.67 -7.53 -9.00
N ILE A 46 3.19 -6.76 -8.03
CA ILE A 46 3.94 -6.50 -6.80
C ILE A 46 4.05 -7.80 -5.97
N MET A 47 2.98 -8.57 -5.90
CA MET A 47 3.02 -9.84 -5.18
C MET A 47 3.99 -10.83 -5.84
N ARG A 48 4.07 -10.83 -7.15
CA ARG A 48 5.06 -11.65 -7.87
C ARG A 48 6.48 -11.17 -7.60
N MET A 49 6.68 -9.86 -7.58
CA MET A 49 7.99 -9.27 -7.33
C MET A 49 8.50 -9.59 -5.93
N THR A 50 7.61 -9.63 -4.94
CA THR A 50 7.99 -9.87 -3.55
C THR A 50 7.84 -11.33 -3.12
N ASP A 51 7.40 -12.19 -4.02
CA ASP A 51 7.09 -13.59 -3.72
C ASP A 51 6.09 -13.72 -2.56
N SER A 52 5.14 -12.79 -2.51
CA SER A 52 4.10 -12.79 -1.47
C SER A 52 3.02 -13.80 -1.79
N LYS A 53 2.40 -14.32 -0.74
CA LYS A 53 1.32 -15.30 -0.87
C LYS A 53 -0.04 -14.62 -0.70
N PRO A 54 -1.13 -15.24 -1.19
CA PRO A 54 -2.46 -14.64 -1.02
C PRO A 54 -2.81 -14.33 0.43
N ASP A 55 -2.32 -15.12 1.39
CA ASP A 55 -2.57 -14.88 2.80
C ASP A 55 -1.95 -13.56 3.28
N ASP A 56 -0.82 -13.16 2.73
CA ASP A 56 -0.19 -11.90 3.09
C ASP A 56 -1.09 -10.72 2.73
N LEU A 57 -1.73 -10.78 1.57
CA LEU A 57 -2.68 -9.74 1.15
C LEU A 57 -3.94 -9.78 2.00
N LYS A 58 -4.42 -10.97 2.35
CA LYS A 58 -5.61 -11.12 3.19
C LYS A 58 -5.40 -10.50 4.57
N VAL A 59 -4.22 -10.62 5.13
CA VAL A 59 -3.89 -9.99 6.41
C VAL A 59 -3.98 -8.48 6.30
N LEU A 60 -3.41 -7.89 5.26
CA LEU A 60 -3.47 -6.45 5.04
C LEU A 60 -4.91 -5.97 4.86
N SER A 61 -5.69 -6.69 4.07
CA SER A 61 -7.09 -6.34 3.84
C SER A 61 -7.92 -6.49 5.11
N GLY A 62 -7.72 -7.58 5.84
CA GLY A 62 -8.47 -7.85 7.05
C GLY A 62 -8.19 -6.88 8.18
N LYS A 63 -6.98 -6.32 8.24
CA LYS A 63 -6.61 -5.33 9.24
C LYS A 63 -6.87 -3.88 8.80
N GLY A 64 -7.43 -3.69 7.61
CA GLY A 64 -7.82 -2.36 7.15
C GLY A 64 -6.71 -1.51 6.58
N PHE A 65 -5.59 -2.10 6.19
CA PHE A 65 -4.50 -1.33 5.57
C PHE A 65 -4.72 -1.11 4.08
N VAL A 66 -5.40 -2.04 3.42
CA VAL A 66 -5.73 -1.92 2.00
C VAL A 66 -7.17 -2.33 1.76
N ASN A 67 -7.74 -1.85 0.65
CA ASN A 67 -9.04 -2.31 0.17
C ASN A 67 -8.87 -2.87 -1.23
N VAL A 68 -9.12 -4.16 -1.40
CA VAL A 68 -8.94 -4.86 -2.66
C VAL A 68 -10.24 -4.78 -3.47
N PHE A 69 -10.16 -4.24 -4.69
CA PHE A 69 -11.34 -4.08 -5.53
C PHE A 69 -11.58 -5.29 -6.42
N ASP A 70 -10.49 -5.89 -6.94
CA ASP A 70 -10.60 -7.06 -7.80
C ASP A 70 -9.27 -7.81 -7.77
N GLU A 71 -9.08 -8.73 -8.73
CA GLU A 71 -7.86 -9.54 -8.79
C GLU A 71 -6.60 -8.75 -9.09
N LYS A 72 -6.73 -7.49 -9.51
CA LYS A 72 -5.59 -6.69 -9.97
C LYS A 72 -5.36 -5.42 -9.19
N VAL A 73 -6.41 -4.79 -8.68
CA VAL A 73 -6.30 -3.40 -8.16
C VAL A 73 -6.72 -3.34 -6.70
N LEU A 74 -5.92 -2.63 -5.91
CA LEU A 74 -6.26 -2.28 -4.53
C LEU A 74 -5.94 -0.81 -4.28
N VAL A 75 -6.45 -0.28 -3.18
CA VAL A 75 -6.10 1.06 -2.71
C VAL A 75 -5.55 0.95 -1.30
N ILE A 76 -4.52 1.75 -1.02
CA ILE A 76 -3.94 1.84 0.33
C ILE A 76 -4.78 2.85 1.11
N LEU A 77 -5.42 2.39 2.19
CA LEU A 77 -6.45 3.18 2.86
C LEU A 77 -5.90 4.42 3.56
N ASP A 78 -4.71 4.35 4.15
CA ASP A 78 -4.13 5.50 4.85
C ASP A 78 -3.14 6.26 3.96
N TRP A 79 -3.43 6.32 2.67
CA TRP A 79 -2.51 6.90 1.71
C TRP A 79 -2.14 8.35 2.01
N LYS A 80 -3.11 9.18 2.35
CA LYS A 80 -2.84 10.59 2.63
C LYS A 80 -2.05 10.78 3.90
N GLU A 81 -2.18 9.88 4.86
CA GLU A 81 -1.38 9.89 6.07
C GLU A 81 0.10 9.63 5.75
N ASN A 82 0.36 8.70 4.84
CA ASN A 82 1.72 8.36 4.42
C ASN A 82 2.32 9.39 3.47
N ASN A 83 1.53 9.88 2.51
CA ASN A 83 2.03 10.65 1.39
C ASN A 83 1.29 11.96 1.22
N TYR A 84 1.83 13.03 1.82
CA TYR A 84 1.31 14.37 1.59
C TYR A 84 1.92 14.92 0.30
N LEU A 85 1.07 15.29 -0.66
CA LEU A 85 1.51 15.87 -1.93
C LEU A 85 1.01 17.29 -2.04
N ARG A 86 1.87 18.19 -2.51
CA ARG A 86 1.45 19.56 -2.84
C ARG A 86 0.56 19.49 -4.08
N SER A 87 -0.41 20.41 -4.15
CA SER A 87 -1.39 20.39 -5.23
C SER A 87 -0.76 20.48 -6.62
N ASP A 88 0.38 21.16 -6.74
CA ASP A 88 1.07 21.32 -8.02
C ASP A 88 1.80 20.04 -8.46
N ARG A 89 1.88 19.04 -7.59
CA ARG A 89 2.52 17.76 -7.90
C ARG A 89 1.54 16.60 -7.98
N TYR A 90 0.29 16.88 -7.67
CA TYR A 90 -0.72 15.82 -7.62
C TYR A 90 -1.07 15.37 -9.04
N THR A 91 -1.08 14.06 -9.23
CA THR A 91 -1.53 13.43 -10.47
C THR A 91 -2.71 12.54 -10.13
N PRO A 92 -3.91 12.83 -10.67
CA PRO A 92 -5.09 12.01 -10.36
C PRO A 92 -4.89 10.56 -10.79
N SER A 93 -5.51 9.65 -10.02
CA SER A 93 -5.46 8.23 -10.33
C SER A 93 -6.20 7.94 -11.63
N LYS A 94 -5.70 6.97 -12.40
CA LYS A 94 -6.40 6.45 -13.58
C LYS A 94 -7.53 5.48 -13.21
N TYR A 95 -7.59 5.08 -11.97
CA TYR A 95 -8.62 4.17 -11.46
C TYR A 95 -9.74 4.97 -10.80
#